data_e2a39850d662302728540454fab833f9
#
_entry.id   e2a39850d662302728540454fab833f9
#
_cell.length_a   1.000
_cell.length_b   1.000
_cell.length_c   1.000
_cell.angle_alpha   90.00
_cell.angle_beta   90.00
_cell.angle_gamma   90.00
#
_symmetry.space_group_name_H-M   'P 1'
#
loop_
_entity.id
_entity.type
_entity.pdbx_description
1 polymer ?
#
loop_
_entity_poly.entity_id
_entity_poly.type
_entity_poly.pdbx_seq_one_letter_code
_entity_poly.pdbx_strand_id
1 'polypeptide(L)'
;MGSKEKRSTMNTLEETPTYNLGVVVQETGINPDTLRAWERRYGLPQPERTEGGHRIYSRRDIETVKWLMARQEEGLRISQAVRLWKEIIQAGRDPFREQRLRGEGPSTTSPVPAEREGDGERVMIRRLRDEWLEAALSYDPMRADYVFSEALARFSEEVATYQVLLKGLEEVGERWYRGDISVQNEHFITSLAKRRVQALIFALPAPIREQKIVVACPPEERHTFSALLITLFLGRQGYPVLYLGADVPGRDFDDMLHFTSSRMVIFSANLLSTAAQVFDIAGQLVEDGIPVGYGGRVFNHMPSLREIMPGLFLGEDFKNIAPRVEEVLKDPSPALKKKAGVPDGYLSLRDAVDDHLGGIQRRIKDWGDREGFDPLTFETAQQRFTEGLLASLALGDLGLLEMEWAWVAGFLSNRGWEESALDSYLERFNASLEEELGSQAQLITDWFKDQRSSNRDG
;
A
#
# COMPACT_ATOMS: atom_id res chain seq x y z
N MET A 1 6.52 23.27 -47.91
CA MET A 1 7.87 22.74 -47.51
C MET A 1 8.36 23.25 -46.15
N GLY A 2 7.52 23.63 -45.21
CA GLY A 2 7.94 24.24 -43.93
C GLY A 2 7.71 23.41 -42.66
N SER A 3 7.04 22.23 -42.75
CA SER A 3 6.63 21.48 -41.54
C SER A 3 7.53 20.28 -41.21
N LYS A 4 8.36 19.82 -42.12
CA LYS A 4 9.29 18.70 -41.90
C LYS A 4 10.62 19.13 -41.25
N GLU A 5 11.09 20.33 -41.57
CA GLU A 5 12.35 20.85 -40.99
C GLU A 5 12.22 21.26 -39.51
N LYS A 6 11.07 21.81 -39.07
CA LYS A 6 10.85 22.16 -37.66
C LYS A 6 10.72 20.95 -36.75
N ARG A 7 10.25 19.79 -37.23
CA ARG A 7 10.21 18.54 -36.43
C ARG A 7 11.58 17.88 -36.29
N SER A 8 12.46 18.03 -37.29
CA SER A 8 13.84 17.49 -37.22
C SER A 8 14.70 18.26 -36.22
N THR A 9 14.58 19.60 -36.19
CA THR A 9 15.36 20.47 -35.28
C THR A 9 14.92 20.37 -33.82
N MET A 10 13.65 20.09 -33.51
CA MET A 10 13.18 19.90 -32.12
C MET A 10 13.65 18.58 -31.55
N ASN A 11 13.69 17.51 -32.35
CA ASN A 11 14.19 16.19 -31.89
C ASN A 11 15.70 16.20 -31.60
N THR A 12 16.46 17.04 -32.32
CA THR A 12 17.93 17.16 -32.15
C THR A 12 18.32 17.93 -30.89
N LEU A 13 17.52 18.88 -30.43
CA LEU A 13 17.75 19.65 -29.20
C LEU A 13 17.48 18.83 -27.93
N GLU A 14 16.53 17.88 -27.94
CA GLU A 14 16.23 16.99 -26.85
C GLU A 14 17.31 15.89 -26.64
N GLU A 15 18.06 15.56 -27.70
CA GLU A 15 19.12 14.54 -27.70
C GLU A 15 20.53 15.13 -27.44
N THR A 16 20.68 16.46 -27.47
CA THR A 16 21.97 17.11 -27.24
C THR A 16 22.40 17.06 -25.77
N PRO A 17 23.53 16.43 -25.40
CA PRO A 17 23.98 16.36 -24.00
C PRO A 17 24.42 17.75 -23.53
N THR A 18 23.72 18.26 -22.51
CA THR A 18 23.94 19.64 -22.03
C THR A 18 24.00 19.72 -20.49
N TYR A 19 23.51 18.68 -19.80
CA TYR A 19 23.29 18.70 -18.36
C TYR A 19 24.35 17.89 -17.61
N ASN A 20 24.92 18.44 -16.53
CA ASN A 20 25.81 17.69 -15.65
C ASN A 20 25.03 16.82 -14.65
N LEU A 21 25.74 15.94 -13.94
CA LEU A 21 25.17 15.04 -12.93
C LEU A 21 24.35 15.78 -11.88
N GLY A 22 24.78 16.98 -11.46
CA GLY A 22 24.09 17.78 -10.45
C GLY A 22 22.67 18.16 -10.89
N VAL A 23 22.50 18.54 -12.16
CA VAL A 23 21.18 18.87 -12.73
C VAL A 23 20.28 17.65 -12.79
N VAL A 24 20.82 16.47 -13.19
CA VAL A 24 20.04 15.22 -13.23
C VAL A 24 19.56 14.87 -11.83
N VAL A 25 20.42 14.91 -10.82
CA VAL A 25 20.07 14.66 -9.43
C VAL A 25 19.04 15.67 -8.92
N GLN A 26 19.22 16.93 -9.23
CA GLN A 26 18.27 17.99 -8.84
C GLN A 26 16.88 17.81 -9.49
N GLU A 27 16.83 17.43 -10.77
CA GLU A 27 15.57 17.27 -11.51
C GLU A 27 14.84 15.96 -11.21
N THR A 28 15.55 14.91 -10.84
CA THR A 28 14.96 13.56 -10.67
C THR A 28 14.89 13.12 -9.23
N GLY A 29 15.67 13.72 -8.33
CA GLY A 29 15.80 13.27 -6.93
C GLY A 29 16.59 11.96 -6.76
N ILE A 30 17.13 11.38 -7.85
CA ILE A 30 17.85 10.11 -7.79
C ILE A 30 19.19 10.28 -7.07
N ASN A 31 19.55 9.30 -6.22
CA ASN A 31 20.87 9.27 -5.62
C ASN A 31 21.95 9.09 -6.72
N PRO A 32 23.06 9.90 -6.71
CA PRO A 32 24.13 9.80 -7.69
C PRO A 32 24.72 8.39 -7.86
N ASP A 33 24.84 7.62 -6.78
CA ASP A 33 25.39 6.27 -6.82
C ASP A 33 24.40 5.28 -7.44
N THR A 34 23.10 5.47 -7.20
CA THR A 34 22.03 4.70 -7.85
C THR A 34 22.02 4.96 -9.35
N LEU A 35 22.14 6.23 -9.79
CA LEU A 35 22.22 6.56 -11.21
C LEU A 35 23.43 5.91 -11.89
N ARG A 36 24.61 5.99 -11.26
CA ARG A 36 25.84 5.33 -11.75
C ARG A 36 25.68 3.81 -11.81
N ALA A 37 24.98 3.21 -10.85
CA ALA A 37 24.68 1.78 -10.84
C ALA A 37 23.76 1.39 -12.01
N TRP A 38 22.73 2.20 -12.30
CA TRP A 38 21.83 1.98 -13.44
C TRP A 38 22.56 2.08 -14.79
N GLU A 39 23.37 3.14 -14.98
CA GLU A 39 24.23 3.27 -16.16
C GLU A 39 25.09 2.03 -16.39
N ARG A 40 25.77 1.57 -15.34
CA ARG A 40 26.70 0.44 -15.43
C ARG A 40 25.99 -0.90 -15.62
N ARG A 41 24.89 -1.13 -14.90
CA ARG A 41 24.21 -2.43 -14.85
C ARG A 41 23.20 -2.62 -15.98
N TYR A 42 22.53 -1.56 -16.39
CA TYR A 42 21.41 -1.62 -17.32
C TYR A 42 21.67 -0.87 -18.63
N GLY A 43 22.71 -0.01 -18.67
CA GLY A 43 23.00 0.85 -19.82
C GLY A 43 22.00 1.98 -20.00
N LEU A 44 21.32 2.40 -18.92
CA LEU A 44 20.36 3.50 -18.92
C LEU A 44 20.54 4.35 -17.66
N PRO A 45 20.53 5.71 -17.80
CA PRO A 45 20.60 6.48 -19.07
C PRO A 45 21.95 6.28 -19.79
N GLN A 46 22.12 6.90 -20.96
CA GLN A 46 23.35 6.78 -21.76
C GLN A 46 24.06 8.13 -21.89
N PRO A 47 24.68 8.65 -20.82
CA PRO A 47 25.37 9.93 -20.88
C PRO A 47 26.60 9.90 -21.80
N GLU A 48 26.85 10.99 -22.47
CA GLU A 48 28.13 11.23 -23.13
C GLU A 48 29.22 11.66 -22.11
N ARG A 49 30.48 11.71 -22.57
CA ARG A 49 31.60 12.20 -21.76
C ARG A 49 32.28 13.38 -22.45
N THR A 50 32.57 14.40 -21.66
CA THR A 50 33.43 15.50 -22.11
C THR A 50 34.84 15.01 -22.38
N GLU A 51 35.66 15.83 -23.05
CA GLU A 51 37.10 15.59 -23.20
C GLU A 51 37.83 15.41 -21.87
N GLY A 52 37.31 16.01 -20.78
CA GLY A 52 37.80 15.85 -19.40
C GLY A 52 37.23 14.62 -18.67
N GLY A 53 36.49 13.74 -19.33
CA GLY A 53 35.95 12.50 -18.76
C GLY A 53 34.68 12.63 -17.90
N HIS A 54 34.14 13.85 -17.76
CA HIS A 54 32.91 14.10 -17.01
C HIS A 54 31.66 13.71 -17.79
N ARG A 55 30.65 13.17 -17.10
CA ARG A 55 29.36 12.78 -17.67
C ARG A 55 28.52 14.00 -18.01
N ILE A 56 27.93 14.00 -19.22
CA ILE A 56 26.95 14.98 -19.65
C ILE A 56 25.74 14.22 -20.18
N TYR A 57 24.57 14.63 -19.73
CA TYR A 57 23.27 14.05 -20.01
C TYR A 57 22.47 14.91 -20.96
N SER A 58 21.69 14.28 -21.82
CA SER A 58 20.69 14.93 -22.65
C SER A 58 19.38 15.14 -21.87
N ARG A 59 18.47 15.94 -22.38
CA ARG A 59 17.11 16.04 -21.85
C ARG A 59 16.41 14.67 -21.86
N ARG A 60 16.64 13.90 -22.93
CA ARG A 60 16.10 12.55 -23.07
C ARG A 60 16.62 11.60 -21.97
N ASP A 61 17.86 11.73 -21.55
CA ASP A 61 18.40 10.93 -20.43
C ASP A 61 17.68 11.26 -19.11
N ILE A 62 17.43 12.54 -18.85
CA ILE A 62 16.68 12.96 -17.65
C ILE A 62 15.27 12.38 -17.66
N GLU A 63 14.57 12.48 -18.79
CA GLU A 63 13.21 11.92 -18.93
C GLU A 63 13.22 10.37 -18.83
N THR A 64 14.28 9.72 -19.34
CA THR A 64 14.47 8.26 -19.16
C THR A 64 14.57 7.89 -17.68
N VAL A 65 15.34 8.64 -16.89
CA VAL A 65 15.45 8.42 -15.45
C VAL A 65 14.10 8.61 -14.75
N LYS A 66 13.38 9.71 -15.08
CA LYS A 66 12.04 9.96 -14.54
C LYS A 66 11.06 8.84 -14.88
N TRP A 67 11.08 8.36 -16.12
CA TRP A 67 10.23 7.25 -16.57
C TRP A 67 10.51 5.96 -15.78
N LEU A 68 11.78 5.61 -15.59
CA LEU A 68 12.18 4.43 -14.82
C LEU A 68 11.77 4.55 -13.35
N MET A 69 11.93 5.73 -12.76
CA MET A 69 11.51 6.00 -11.38
C MET A 69 9.99 5.89 -11.22
N ALA A 70 9.22 6.45 -12.16
CA ALA A 70 7.77 6.34 -12.14
C ALA A 70 7.30 4.86 -12.19
N ARG A 71 7.96 4.01 -12.99
CA ARG A 71 7.67 2.57 -13.01
C ARG A 71 8.02 1.86 -11.70
N GLN A 72 9.07 2.32 -11.00
CA GLN A 72 9.37 1.82 -9.64
C GLN A 72 8.33 2.29 -8.61
N GLU A 73 7.85 3.52 -8.73
CA GLU A 73 6.74 4.05 -7.91
C GLU A 73 5.43 3.27 -8.16
N GLU A 74 5.24 2.72 -9.36
CA GLU A 74 4.15 1.79 -9.71
C GLU A 74 4.40 0.34 -9.23
N GLY A 75 5.50 0.09 -8.49
CA GLY A 75 5.82 -1.22 -7.89
C GLY A 75 6.69 -2.14 -8.75
N LEU A 76 7.15 -1.71 -9.94
CA LEU A 76 8.07 -2.51 -10.76
C LEU A 76 9.49 -2.46 -10.19
N ARG A 77 10.16 -3.59 -10.12
CA ARG A 77 11.62 -3.61 -9.87
C ARG A 77 12.34 -2.92 -11.01
N ILE A 78 13.47 -2.24 -10.73
CA ILE A 78 14.24 -1.53 -11.77
C ILE A 78 14.59 -2.43 -12.99
N SER A 79 14.90 -3.69 -12.76
CA SER A 79 15.18 -4.65 -13.84
C SER A 79 13.96 -4.91 -14.74
N GLN A 80 12.75 -4.90 -14.18
CA GLN A 80 11.49 -5.04 -14.92
C GLN A 80 11.15 -3.75 -15.67
N ALA A 81 11.33 -2.59 -15.04
CA ALA A 81 11.16 -1.29 -15.69
C ALA A 81 12.09 -1.12 -16.90
N VAL A 82 13.36 -1.50 -16.75
CA VAL A 82 14.35 -1.49 -17.86
C VAL A 82 13.97 -2.48 -18.96
N ARG A 83 13.48 -3.66 -18.64
CA ARG A 83 13.01 -4.61 -19.64
C ARG A 83 11.83 -4.06 -20.41
N LEU A 84 10.83 -3.51 -19.73
CA LEU A 84 9.68 -2.87 -20.36
C LEU A 84 10.10 -1.71 -21.27
N TRP A 85 11.03 -0.86 -20.84
CA TRP A 85 11.61 0.19 -21.66
C TRP A 85 12.19 -0.34 -22.95
N LYS A 86 13.03 -1.39 -22.88
CA LYS A 86 13.68 -2.02 -24.04
C LYS A 86 12.65 -2.65 -24.98
N GLU A 87 11.62 -3.31 -24.47
CA GLU A 87 10.54 -3.90 -25.26
C GLU A 87 9.76 -2.85 -26.04
N ILE A 88 9.43 -1.72 -25.42
CA ILE A 88 8.74 -0.60 -26.10
C ILE A 88 9.60 -0.02 -27.23
N ILE A 89 10.90 0.20 -26.98
CA ILE A 89 11.83 0.71 -27.99
C ILE A 89 12.02 -0.31 -29.12
N GLN A 90 12.19 -1.61 -28.82
CA GLN A 90 12.31 -2.68 -29.84
C GLN A 90 11.06 -2.82 -30.72
N ALA A 91 9.88 -2.54 -30.14
CA ALA A 91 8.63 -2.51 -30.87
C ALA A 91 8.46 -1.24 -31.76
N GLY A 92 9.49 -0.39 -31.85
CA GLY A 92 9.45 0.85 -32.61
C GLY A 92 8.52 1.93 -32.01
N ARG A 93 8.16 1.79 -30.73
CA ARG A 93 7.29 2.70 -29.98
C ARG A 93 8.13 3.63 -29.11
N ASP A 94 7.59 4.82 -28.83
CA ASP A 94 8.25 5.78 -27.94
C ASP A 94 7.64 5.67 -26.54
N PRO A 95 8.44 5.27 -25.49
CA PRO A 95 7.96 5.13 -24.13
C PRO A 95 7.29 6.41 -23.59
N PHE A 96 7.78 7.57 -24.00
CA PHE A 96 7.22 8.87 -23.60
C PHE A 96 5.87 9.17 -24.25
N ARG A 97 5.62 8.65 -25.44
CA ARG A 97 4.33 8.81 -26.15
C ARG A 97 3.25 7.92 -25.52
N GLU A 98 3.59 6.72 -25.08
CA GLU A 98 2.65 5.84 -24.38
C GLU A 98 2.22 6.43 -23.02
N GLN A 99 3.12 7.07 -22.31
CA GLN A 99 2.81 7.79 -21.08
C GLN A 99 1.84 8.95 -21.34
N ARG A 100 2.02 9.70 -22.41
CA ARG A 100 1.10 10.78 -22.84
C ARG A 100 -0.29 10.28 -23.26
N LEU A 101 -0.40 9.09 -23.82
CA LEU A 101 -1.68 8.48 -24.23
C LEU A 101 -2.48 7.89 -23.07
N ARG A 102 -1.85 7.66 -21.92
CA ARG A 102 -2.52 7.21 -20.69
C ARG A 102 -3.14 8.32 -19.84
N GLY A 103 -3.19 9.56 -20.35
CA GLY A 103 -3.86 10.68 -19.69
C GLY A 103 -2.96 11.59 -18.87
N GLU A 104 -1.64 11.46 -18.97
CA GLU A 104 -0.66 12.32 -18.31
C GLU A 104 0.04 13.28 -19.29
N GLY A 105 -0.72 13.89 -20.19
CA GLY A 105 -0.18 14.85 -21.18
C GLY A 105 -0.65 16.27 -20.91
N PRO A 106 0.25 17.28 -21.03
CA PRO A 106 -0.16 18.67 -20.89
C PRO A 106 -0.96 19.13 -22.10
N SER A 107 -2.07 19.80 -21.81
CA SER A 107 -2.93 20.48 -22.78
C SER A 107 -2.16 21.63 -23.46
N THR A 108 -2.11 21.62 -24.78
CA THR A 108 -1.43 22.67 -25.59
C THR A 108 -2.28 23.93 -25.71
N THR A 109 -1.96 24.93 -24.94
CA THR A 109 -2.12 26.35 -25.33
C THR A 109 -0.96 27.16 -24.75
N SER A 110 -0.13 27.74 -25.61
CA SER A 110 0.99 28.63 -25.25
C SER A 110 0.51 30.09 -25.12
N PRO A 111 1.29 30.99 -24.56
CA PRO A 111 2.39 30.91 -23.57
C PRO A 111 2.29 31.94 -22.44
N VAL A 112 2.58 31.56 -21.20
CA VAL A 112 3.18 32.37 -20.13
C VAL A 112 3.60 31.39 -19.04
N PRO A 113 4.66 31.57 -18.23
CA PRO A 113 5.39 30.53 -17.50
C PRO A 113 4.61 30.01 -16.30
N ALA A 114 3.80 28.96 -16.51
CA ALA A 114 3.03 28.26 -15.48
C ALA A 114 3.66 26.91 -15.04
N GLU A 115 4.84 26.53 -15.60
CA GLU A 115 5.47 25.23 -15.29
C GLU A 115 6.23 25.18 -13.94
N ARG A 116 6.24 26.27 -13.19
CA ARG A 116 6.91 26.33 -11.88
C ARG A 116 6.01 26.07 -10.67
N GLU A 117 4.70 26.16 -10.82
CA GLU A 117 3.79 26.04 -9.66
C GLU A 117 3.61 24.59 -9.20
N GLY A 118 3.41 23.62 -10.08
CA GLY A 118 3.18 22.21 -9.70
C GLY A 118 4.40 21.51 -9.10
N ASP A 119 5.61 21.81 -9.60
CA ASP A 119 6.85 21.25 -9.03
C ASP A 119 7.18 21.90 -7.69
N GLY A 120 6.94 23.20 -7.54
CA GLY A 120 7.10 23.91 -6.27
C GLY A 120 6.16 23.40 -5.17
N GLU A 121 4.92 23.07 -5.51
CA GLU A 121 3.95 22.49 -4.57
C GLU A 121 4.36 21.07 -4.12
N ARG A 122 4.80 20.22 -5.05
CA ARG A 122 5.30 18.88 -4.74
C ARG A 122 6.53 18.90 -3.86
N VAL A 123 7.46 19.80 -4.11
CA VAL A 123 8.65 19.99 -3.27
C VAL A 123 8.26 20.50 -1.89
N MET A 124 7.34 21.45 -1.82
CA MET A 124 6.87 22.04 -0.57
C MET A 124 6.15 21.00 0.30
N ILE A 125 5.20 20.23 -0.26
CA ILE A 125 4.44 19.23 0.52
C ILE A 125 5.35 18.11 1.01
N ARG A 126 6.35 17.72 0.21
CA ARG A 126 7.36 16.74 0.62
C ARG A 126 8.21 17.26 1.76
N ARG A 127 8.69 18.52 1.69
CA ARG A 127 9.40 19.17 2.78
C ARG A 127 8.59 19.20 4.07
N LEU A 128 7.33 19.59 4.01
CA LEU A 128 6.45 19.62 5.19
C LEU A 128 6.23 18.23 5.79
N ARG A 129 6.12 17.20 4.96
CA ARG A 129 6.07 15.80 5.44
C ARG A 129 7.35 15.42 6.18
N ASP A 130 8.52 15.71 5.59
CA ASP A 130 9.81 15.34 6.15
C ASP A 130 10.05 16.10 7.48
N GLU A 131 9.70 17.38 7.55
CA GLU A 131 9.76 18.19 8.79
C GLU A 131 8.78 17.70 9.86
N TRP A 132 7.58 17.27 9.46
CA TRP A 132 6.58 16.67 10.34
C TRP A 132 7.09 15.36 10.93
N LEU A 133 7.65 14.49 10.08
CA LEU A 133 8.26 13.23 10.51
C LEU A 133 9.43 13.44 11.47
N GLU A 134 10.32 14.37 11.17
CA GLU A 134 11.46 14.70 12.04
C GLU A 134 10.98 15.16 13.42
N ALA A 135 10.01 16.07 13.48
CA ALA A 135 9.42 16.53 14.73
C ALA A 135 8.76 15.38 15.51
N ALA A 136 7.99 14.54 14.82
CA ALA A 136 7.29 13.43 15.43
C ALA A 136 8.27 12.34 15.95
N LEU A 137 9.32 12.01 15.19
CA LEU A 137 10.38 11.08 15.63
C LEU A 137 11.18 11.61 16.83
N SER A 138 11.29 12.94 16.97
CA SER A 138 11.93 13.59 18.11
C SER A 138 11.00 13.77 19.32
N TYR A 139 9.78 13.19 19.28
CA TYR A 139 8.76 13.35 20.32
C TYR A 139 8.40 14.83 20.59
N ASP A 140 8.45 15.69 19.57
CA ASP A 140 8.03 17.09 19.64
C ASP A 140 6.63 17.30 19.03
N PRO A 141 5.55 17.10 19.79
CA PRO A 141 4.19 17.24 19.30
C PRO A 141 3.84 18.68 18.91
N MET A 142 4.46 19.68 19.55
CA MET A 142 4.18 21.09 19.27
C MET A 142 4.74 21.49 17.90
N ARG A 143 5.97 21.09 17.60
CA ARG A 143 6.59 21.32 16.29
C ARG A 143 5.84 20.56 15.18
N ALA A 144 5.51 19.28 15.41
CA ALA A 144 4.74 18.49 14.46
C ALA A 144 3.37 19.11 14.14
N ASP A 145 2.71 19.65 15.19
CA ASP A 145 1.42 20.33 15.06
C ASP A 145 1.54 21.65 14.29
N TYR A 146 2.59 22.41 14.53
CA TYR A 146 2.90 23.63 13.79
C TYR A 146 3.13 23.36 12.30
N VAL A 147 3.96 22.35 11.96
CA VAL A 147 4.25 21.98 10.57
C VAL A 147 3.00 21.51 9.85
N PHE A 148 2.16 20.71 10.50
CA PHE A 148 0.89 20.28 9.90
C PHE A 148 -0.09 21.44 9.71
N SER A 149 -0.11 22.41 10.65
CA SER A 149 -0.91 23.63 10.49
C SER A 149 -0.41 24.50 9.34
N GLU A 150 0.90 24.54 9.09
CA GLU A 150 1.47 25.17 7.89
C GLU A 150 1.01 24.48 6.61
N ALA A 151 0.95 23.14 6.61
CA ALA A 151 0.40 22.39 5.49
C ALA A 151 -1.08 22.72 5.20
N LEU A 152 -1.90 22.80 6.25
CA LEU A 152 -3.31 23.20 6.13
C LEU A 152 -3.52 24.62 5.64
N ALA A 153 -2.59 25.54 5.96
CA ALA A 153 -2.66 26.92 5.48
C ALA A 153 -2.32 27.07 3.98
N ARG A 154 -1.62 26.07 3.39
CA ARG A 154 -1.11 26.12 2.01
C ARG A 154 -1.85 25.19 1.05
N PHE A 155 -2.39 24.10 1.57
CA PHE A 155 -3.02 23.03 0.79
C PHE A 155 -4.42 22.73 1.31
N SER A 156 -5.24 22.10 0.49
CA SER A 156 -6.52 21.57 0.97
C SER A 156 -6.33 20.55 2.10
N GLU A 157 -7.33 20.39 2.94
CA GLU A 157 -7.28 19.40 4.04
C GLU A 157 -7.04 17.98 3.51
N GLU A 158 -7.62 17.64 2.35
CA GLU A 158 -7.43 16.35 1.69
C GLU A 158 -5.96 16.16 1.29
N VAL A 159 -5.34 17.17 0.68
CA VAL A 159 -3.94 17.12 0.26
C VAL A 159 -3.04 17.05 1.49
N ALA A 160 -3.25 17.91 2.49
CA ALA A 160 -2.44 17.95 3.70
C ALA A 160 -2.52 16.62 4.48
N THR A 161 -3.73 16.08 4.72
CA THR A 161 -3.90 14.82 5.45
C THR A 161 -3.36 13.62 4.69
N TYR A 162 -3.55 13.58 3.36
CA TYR A 162 -3.04 12.49 2.54
C TYR A 162 -1.51 12.54 2.38
N GLN A 163 -0.97 13.70 1.96
CA GLN A 163 0.43 13.80 1.58
C GLN A 163 1.40 13.96 2.76
N VAL A 164 0.95 14.59 3.87
CA VAL A 164 1.80 14.74 5.06
C VAL A 164 1.55 13.62 6.05
N LEU A 165 0.29 13.40 6.47
CA LEU A 165 0.03 12.44 7.54
C LEU A 165 0.02 11.00 7.03
N LEU A 166 -0.79 10.65 6.01
CA LEU A 166 -0.86 9.25 5.56
C LEU A 166 0.47 8.78 4.98
N LYS A 167 1.07 9.55 4.06
CA LYS A 167 2.37 9.20 3.49
C LYS A 167 3.50 9.22 4.53
N GLY A 168 3.39 10.08 5.54
CA GLY A 168 4.28 10.05 6.70
C GLY A 168 4.13 8.76 7.53
N LEU A 169 2.88 8.32 7.79
CA LEU A 169 2.63 7.08 8.50
C LEU A 169 3.06 5.82 7.71
N GLU A 170 2.93 5.84 6.39
CA GLU A 170 3.48 4.77 5.54
C GLU A 170 5.01 4.65 5.74
N GLU A 171 5.72 5.77 5.74
CA GLU A 171 7.17 5.80 5.99
C GLU A 171 7.54 5.37 7.41
N VAL A 172 6.75 5.74 8.41
CA VAL A 172 6.91 5.27 9.80
C VAL A 172 6.77 3.74 9.86
N GLY A 173 5.76 3.18 9.18
CA GLY A 173 5.57 1.72 9.09
C GLY A 173 6.77 1.02 8.44
N GLU A 174 7.32 1.57 7.35
CA GLU A 174 8.52 1.04 6.69
C GLU A 174 9.76 1.09 7.58
N ARG A 175 9.97 2.19 8.33
CA ARG A 175 11.09 2.33 9.28
C ARG A 175 10.96 1.35 10.45
N TRP A 176 9.74 1.16 10.97
CA TRP A 176 9.50 0.15 12.00
C TRP A 176 9.76 -1.28 11.47
N TYR A 177 9.27 -1.58 10.28
CA TYR A 177 9.50 -2.88 9.62
C TYR A 177 10.98 -3.19 9.46
N ARG A 178 11.80 -2.19 9.09
CA ARG A 178 13.26 -2.31 8.99
C ARG A 178 13.98 -2.35 10.33
N GLY A 179 13.32 -2.02 11.44
CA GLY A 179 13.92 -1.91 12.76
C GLY A 179 14.64 -0.57 13.01
N ASP A 180 14.45 0.42 12.13
CA ASP A 180 15.08 1.75 12.26
C ASP A 180 14.47 2.57 13.43
N ILE A 181 13.25 2.26 13.82
CA ILE A 181 12.52 2.91 14.92
C ILE A 181 11.82 1.90 15.81
N SER A 182 11.54 2.30 17.05
CA SER A 182 10.83 1.47 18.02
C SER A 182 9.31 1.46 17.80
N VAL A 183 8.62 0.48 18.38
CA VAL A 183 7.15 0.44 18.39
C VAL A 183 6.55 1.64 19.13
N GLN A 184 7.24 2.19 20.13
CA GLN A 184 6.82 3.39 20.87
C GLN A 184 6.83 4.64 19.97
N ASN A 185 7.82 4.77 19.05
CA ASN A 185 7.83 5.84 18.05
C ASN A 185 6.62 5.71 17.13
N GLU A 186 6.37 4.50 16.59
CA GLU A 186 5.24 4.25 15.70
C GLU A 186 3.90 4.61 16.37
N HIS A 187 3.68 4.12 17.60
CA HIS A 187 2.45 4.39 18.36
C HIS A 187 2.26 5.88 18.66
N PHE A 188 3.32 6.58 19.06
CA PHE A 188 3.26 8.01 19.33
C PHE A 188 2.88 8.79 18.06
N ILE A 189 3.57 8.53 16.95
CA ILE A 189 3.36 9.24 15.67
C ILE A 189 1.96 8.95 15.12
N THR A 190 1.53 7.70 15.18
CA THR A 190 0.18 7.30 14.75
C THR A 190 -0.90 7.97 15.61
N SER A 191 -0.71 8.05 16.93
CA SER A 191 -1.64 8.77 17.82
C SER A 191 -1.68 10.26 17.54
N LEU A 192 -0.53 10.87 17.24
CA LEU A 192 -0.44 12.28 16.88
C LEU A 192 -1.23 12.59 15.61
N ALA A 193 -1.05 11.79 14.55
CA ALA A 193 -1.76 11.93 13.29
C ALA A 193 -3.28 11.72 13.47
N LYS A 194 -3.69 10.68 14.19
CA LYS A 194 -5.12 10.39 14.47
C LYS A 194 -5.82 11.55 15.15
N ARG A 195 -5.19 12.15 16.18
CA ARG A 195 -5.76 13.31 16.90
C ARG A 195 -6.04 14.49 15.96
N ARG A 196 -5.14 14.76 15.01
CA ARG A 196 -5.33 15.86 14.05
C ARG A 196 -6.47 15.61 13.08
N VAL A 197 -6.57 14.40 12.52
CA VAL A 197 -7.68 14.04 11.63
C VAL A 197 -9.03 14.06 12.40
N GLN A 198 -9.06 13.56 13.64
CA GLN A 198 -10.25 13.62 14.48
C GLN A 198 -10.67 15.07 14.75
N ALA A 199 -9.74 15.98 15.02
CA ALA A 199 -10.05 17.40 15.20
C ALA A 199 -10.68 18.02 13.94
N LEU A 200 -10.19 17.65 12.73
CA LEU A 200 -10.80 18.10 11.47
C LEU A 200 -12.21 17.52 11.29
N ILE A 201 -12.42 16.26 11.64
CA ILE A 201 -13.78 15.64 11.60
C ILE A 201 -14.73 16.36 12.54
N PHE A 202 -14.30 16.70 13.75
CA PHE A 202 -15.13 17.48 14.71
C PHE A 202 -15.47 18.89 14.23
N ALA A 203 -14.62 19.48 13.40
CA ALA A 203 -14.83 20.81 12.82
C ALA A 203 -15.69 20.81 11.55
N LEU A 204 -16.13 19.63 11.07
CA LEU A 204 -16.97 19.54 9.87
C LEU A 204 -18.30 20.26 10.07
N PRO A 205 -18.80 20.95 9.02
CA PRO A 205 -20.15 21.53 9.06
C PRO A 205 -21.21 20.42 9.16
N ALA A 206 -22.43 20.81 9.52
CA ALA A 206 -23.55 19.88 9.53
C ALA A 206 -23.74 19.23 8.15
N PRO A 207 -24.08 17.94 8.10
CA PRO A 207 -24.33 17.24 6.84
C PRO A 207 -25.46 17.89 6.03
N ILE A 208 -25.31 17.92 4.71
CA ILE A 208 -26.30 18.47 3.78
C ILE A 208 -26.95 17.41 2.89
N ARG A 209 -26.44 16.16 2.95
CA ARG A 209 -26.99 14.99 2.25
C ARG A 209 -27.79 14.13 3.23
N GLU A 210 -28.75 13.37 2.71
CA GLU A 210 -29.61 12.50 3.54
C GLU A 210 -29.05 11.09 3.72
N GLN A 211 -28.28 10.63 2.72
CA GLN A 211 -27.78 9.25 2.67
C GLN A 211 -26.66 9.05 3.71
N LYS A 212 -27.00 8.32 4.76
CA LYS A 212 -26.05 7.99 5.83
C LYS A 212 -25.16 6.83 5.43
N ILE A 213 -23.87 6.95 5.73
CA ILE A 213 -22.83 5.97 5.42
C ILE A 213 -22.18 5.53 6.72
N VAL A 214 -21.99 4.23 6.89
CA VAL A 214 -21.22 3.66 8.00
C VAL A 214 -19.78 3.41 7.54
N VAL A 215 -18.80 3.79 8.36
CA VAL A 215 -17.38 3.47 8.17
C VAL A 215 -16.88 2.72 9.39
N ALA A 216 -16.32 1.53 9.18
CA ALA A 216 -15.85 0.66 10.24
C ALA A 216 -14.52 -0.02 9.87
N CYS A 217 -13.76 -0.40 10.89
CA CYS A 217 -12.72 -1.39 10.79
C CYS A 217 -13.26 -2.74 11.29
N PRO A 218 -13.05 -3.85 10.57
CA PRO A 218 -13.57 -5.16 10.98
C PRO A 218 -12.94 -5.65 12.30
N PRO A 219 -13.40 -6.77 12.86
CA PRO A 219 -12.78 -7.36 14.05
C PRO A 219 -11.27 -7.47 13.91
N GLU A 220 -10.55 -7.20 15.00
CA GLU A 220 -9.08 -7.22 15.12
C GLU A 220 -8.33 -6.13 14.31
N GLU A 221 -9.02 -5.33 13.49
CA GLU A 221 -8.40 -4.24 12.77
C GLU A 221 -8.24 -2.99 13.64
N ARG A 222 -6.99 -2.67 13.98
CA ARG A 222 -6.61 -1.51 14.81
C ARG A 222 -6.05 -0.34 14.03
N HIS A 223 -5.75 -0.53 12.73
CA HIS A 223 -5.22 0.52 11.85
C HIS A 223 -6.34 1.41 11.32
N THR A 224 -6.81 2.32 12.15
CA THR A 224 -8.00 3.14 11.89
C THR A 224 -7.75 4.40 11.04
N PHE A 225 -6.49 4.70 10.67
CA PHE A 225 -6.17 5.98 10.06
C PHE A 225 -6.86 6.17 8.69
N SER A 226 -6.87 5.13 7.85
CA SER A 226 -7.56 5.16 6.55
C SER A 226 -9.07 5.35 6.71
N ALA A 227 -9.68 4.67 7.70
CA ALA A 227 -11.11 4.85 8.00
C ALA A 227 -11.45 6.27 8.47
N LEU A 228 -10.57 6.90 9.26
CA LEU A 228 -10.71 8.31 9.65
C LEU A 228 -10.60 9.25 8.44
N LEU A 229 -9.70 8.98 7.47
CA LEU A 229 -9.61 9.78 6.25
C LEU A 229 -10.87 9.63 5.38
N ILE A 230 -11.40 8.41 5.24
CA ILE A 230 -12.67 8.18 4.53
C ILE A 230 -13.79 8.98 5.19
N THR A 231 -13.87 8.95 6.52
CA THR A 231 -14.86 9.71 7.31
C THR A 231 -14.73 11.21 7.07
N LEU A 232 -13.51 11.74 7.12
CA LEU A 232 -13.25 13.17 6.86
C LEU A 232 -13.68 13.55 5.44
N PHE A 233 -13.25 12.80 4.42
CA PHE A 233 -13.48 13.17 3.02
C PHE A 233 -14.96 13.06 2.64
N LEU A 234 -15.66 12.01 3.09
CA LEU A 234 -17.09 11.90 2.86
C LEU A 234 -17.88 12.97 3.64
N GLY A 235 -17.48 13.27 4.88
CA GLY A 235 -18.09 14.33 5.66
C GLY A 235 -17.92 15.71 5.00
N ARG A 236 -16.77 16.01 4.41
CA ARG A 236 -16.55 17.22 3.62
C ARG A 236 -17.43 17.31 2.37
N GLN A 237 -17.81 16.16 1.78
CA GLN A 237 -18.79 16.11 0.70
C GLN A 237 -20.23 16.21 1.19
N GLY A 238 -20.44 16.45 2.50
CA GLY A 238 -21.74 16.67 3.12
C GLY A 238 -22.51 15.39 3.47
N TYR A 239 -21.88 14.21 3.43
CA TYR A 239 -22.52 12.97 3.89
C TYR A 239 -22.56 12.90 5.42
N PRO A 240 -23.68 12.47 6.03
CA PRO A 240 -23.68 12.03 7.42
C PRO A 240 -22.96 10.70 7.54
N VAL A 241 -21.78 10.70 8.15
CA VAL A 241 -20.94 9.50 8.32
C VAL A 241 -21.00 9.03 9.77
N LEU A 242 -21.33 7.75 9.97
CA LEU A 242 -21.21 7.05 11.24
C LEU A 242 -19.87 6.30 11.25
N TYR A 243 -18.91 6.84 11.95
CA TYR A 243 -17.62 6.18 12.16
C TYR A 243 -17.68 5.30 13.42
N LEU A 244 -17.56 3.98 13.26
CA LEU A 244 -17.65 3.02 14.36
C LEU A 244 -16.31 2.72 15.02
N GLY A 245 -15.18 3.06 14.36
CA GLY A 245 -13.85 2.87 14.95
C GLY A 245 -13.20 1.54 14.60
N ALA A 246 -12.31 1.11 15.50
CA ALA A 246 -11.53 -0.13 15.40
C ALA A 246 -12.32 -1.32 15.93
N ASP A 247 -11.93 -2.52 15.47
CA ASP A 247 -12.32 -3.80 16.08
C ASP A 247 -13.84 -3.93 16.26
N VAL A 248 -14.61 -3.64 15.19
CA VAL A 248 -16.07 -3.65 15.23
C VAL A 248 -16.57 -5.07 14.96
N PRO A 249 -17.30 -5.69 15.93
CA PRO A 249 -17.86 -7.02 15.75
C PRO A 249 -18.79 -7.10 14.55
N GLY A 250 -18.77 -8.23 13.83
CA GLY A 250 -19.63 -8.46 12.65
C GLY A 250 -21.10 -8.70 13.00
N ARG A 251 -21.40 -9.02 14.27
CA ARG A 251 -22.78 -9.27 14.72
C ARG A 251 -23.59 -7.98 14.79
N ASP A 252 -24.88 -8.07 14.55
CA ASP A 252 -25.87 -7.02 14.73
C ASP A 252 -25.65 -5.77 13.83
N PHE A 253 -24.85 -5.92 12.74
CA PHE A 253 -24.67 -4.83 11.76
C PHE A 253 -25.97 -4.47 11.07
N ASP A 254 -26.77 -5.44 10.66
CA ASP A 254 -28.06 -5.28 10.02
C ASP A 254 -29.06 -4.51 10.89
N ASP A 255 -29.20 -4.88 12.16
CA ASP A 255 -30.05 -4.18 13.14
C ASP A 255 -29.61 -2.70 13.29
N MET A 256 -28.30 -2.46 13.41
CA MET A 256 -27.74 -1.12 13.54
C MET A 256 -27.98 -0.30 12.26
N LEU A 257 -27.80 -0.90 11.08
CA LEU A 257 -28.03 -0.23 9.80
C LEU A 257 -29.50 0.14 9.60
N HIS A 258 -30.42 -0.76 9.97
CA HIS A 258 -31.85 -0.48 9.96
C HIS A 258 -32.21 0.64 10.94
N PHE A 259 -31.74 0.56 12.19
CA PHE A 259 -31.98 1.58 13.20
C PHE A 259 -31.50 2.97 12.78
N THR A 260 -30.30 3.02 12.15
CA THR A 260 -29.71 4.28 11.72
C THR A 260 -30.19 4.73 10.34
N SER A 261 -30.93 3.91 9.62
CA SER A 261 -31.34 4.11 8.22
C SER A 261 -30.14 4.36 7.29
N SER A 262 -29.04 3.66 7.54
CA SER A 262 -27.82 3.78 6.75
C SER A 262 -27.96 3.07 5.40
N ARG A 263 -27.35 3.63 4.35
CA ARG A 263 -27.53 3.20 2.97
C ARG A 263 -26.36 2.39 2.43
N MET A 264 -25.22 2.39 3.11
CA MET A 264 -23.99 1.73 2.70
C MET A 264 -23.08 1.54 3.90
N VAL A 265 -22.30 0.47 3.88
CA VAL A 265 -21.17 0.24 4.81
C VAL A 265 -19.86 0.28 4.06
N ILE A 266 -18.83 0.89 4.66
CA ILE A 266 -17.46 0.90 4.13
C ILE A 266 -16.53 0.29 5.17
N PHE A 267 -15.82 -0.79 4.80
CA PHE A 267 -14.80 -1.41 5.62
C PHE A 267 -13.40 -0.99 5.21
N SER A 268 -12.54 -0.70 6.20
CA SER A 268 -11.10 -0.47 6.01
C SER A 268 -10.32 -1.60 6.67
N ALA A 269 -9.57 -2.38 5.87
CA ALA A 269 -8.71 -3.47 6.36
C ALA A 269 -7.29 -3.32 5.83
N ASN A 270 -6.29 -3.61 6.67
CA ASN A 270 -4.88 -3.44 6.34
C ASN A 270 -4.08 -4.74 6.39
N LEU A 271 -4.64 -5.78 7.00
CA LEU A 271 -4.04 -7.10 7.17
C LEU A 271 -4.85 -8.16 6.41
N LEU A 272 -4.22 -9.26 6.02
CA LEU A 272 -4.92 -10.37 5.37
C LEU A 272 -5.97 -10.98 6.30
N SER A 273 -5.65 -11.12 7.61
CA SER A 273 -6.58 -11.58 8.63
C SER A 273 -7.84 -10.72 8.72
N THR A 274 -7.67 -9.39 8.69
CA THR A 274 -8.81 -8.48 8.75
C THR A 274 -9.58 -8.37 7.42
N ALA A 275 -8.93 -8.65 6.27
CA ALA A 275 -9.62 -8.82 4.99
C ALA A 275 -10.52 -10.07 4.98
N ALA A 276 -10.07 -11.18 5.61
CA ALA A 276 -10.90 -12.37 5.77
C ALA A 276 -12.15 -12.09 6.63
N GLN A 277 -12.03 -11.27 7.67
CA GLN A 277 -13.18 -10.81 8.46
C GLN A 277 -14.16 -9.97 7.60
N VAL A 278 -13.62 -9.06 6.76
CA VAL A 278 -14.47 -8.31 5.81
C VAL A 278 -15.17 -9.24 4.83
N PHE A 279 -14.49 -10.28 4.34
CA PHE A 279 -15.06 -11.25 3.41
C PHE A 279 -16.33 -11.92 3.96
N ASP A 280 -16.30 -12.33 5.23
CA ASP A 280 -17.44 -12.97 5.87
C ASP A 280 -18.57 -11.97 6.17
N ILE A 281 -18.25 -10.84 6.83
CA ILE A 281 -19.23 -9.82 7.21
C ILE A 281 -19.89 -9.20 5.98
N ALA A 282 -19.09 -8.78 5.00
CA ALA A 282 -19.60 -8.18 3.78
C ALA A 282 -20.40 -9.18 2.94
N GLY A 283 -20.02 -10.48 2.96
CA GLY A 283 -20.78 -11.54 2.31
C GLY A 283 -22.21 -11.60 2.82
N GLN A 284 -22.39 -11.57 4.14
CA GLN A 284 -23.70 -11.58 4.76
C GLN A 284 -24.50 -10.31 4.45
N LEU A 285 -23.88 -9.14 4.62
CA LEU A 285 -24.55 -7.86 4.33
C LEU A 285 -25.03 -7.75 2.88
N VAL A 286 -24.21 -8.23 1.93
CA VAL A 286 -24.58 -8.25 0.51
C VAL A 286 -25.75 -9.21 0.23
N GLU A 287 -25.83 -10.36 0.92
CA GLU A 287 -26.96 -11.28 0.85
C GLU A 287 -28.26 -10.66 1.36
N ASP A 288 -28.13 -9.80 2.39
CA ASP A 288 -29.25 -9.02 2.96
C ASP A 288 -29.59 -7.75 2.14
N GLY A 289 -28.91 -7.57 0.99
CA GLY A 289 -29.16 -6.46 0.07
C GLY A 289 -28.56 -5.12 0.51
N ILE A 290 -27.57 -5.15 1.42
CA ILE A 290 -26.86 -3.95 1.92
C ILE A 290 -25.62 -3.71 1.08
N PRO A 291 -25.49 -2.54 0.43
CA PRO A 291 -24.30 -2.21 -0.36
C PRO A 291 -23.05 -2.10 0.52
N VAL A 292 -21.99 -2.79 0.15
CA VAL A 292 -20.70 -2.78 0.85
C VAL A 292 -19.61 -2.21 -0.04
N GLY A 293 -18.87 -1.22 0.48
CA GLY A 293 -17.61 -0.76 -0.05
C GLY A 293 -16.45 -1.26 0.83
N TYR A 294 -15.30 -1.47 0.24
CA TYR A 294 -14.11 -1.81 1.01
C TYR A 294 -12.84 -1.18 0.44
N GLY A 295 -11.82 -1.03 1.28
CA GLY A 295 -10.51 -0.53 0.93
C GLY A 295 -9.50 -0.77 2.04
N GLY A 296 -8.30 -0.25 1.84
CA GLY A 296 -7.18 -0.38 2.77
C GLY A 296 -5.97 -1.05 2.16
N ARG A 297 -4.87 -1.08 2.92
CA ARG A 297 -3.54 -1.47 2.43
C ARG A 297 -3.51 -2.88 1.84
N VAL A 298 -4.17 -3.86 2.46
CA VAL A 298 -4.15 -5.25 2.01
C VAL A 298 -4.67 -5.40 0.58
N PHE A 299 -5.74 -4.69 0.23
CA PHE A 299 -6.34 -4.76 -1.11
C PHE A 299 -5.50 -4.05 -2.18
N ASN A 300 -4.63 -3.12 -1.79
CA ASN A 300 -3.69 -2.46 -2.69
C ASN A 300 -2.48 -3.34 -2.97
N HIS A 301 -2.01 -4.10 -1.96
CA HIS A 301 -0.84 -4.95 -2.07
C HIS A 301 -1.17 -6.35 -2.63
N MET A 302 -2.42 -6.81 -2.45
CA MET A 302 -2.94 -8.10 -2.94
C MET A 302 -4.15 -7.88 -3.87
N PRO A 303 -3.95 -7.46 -5.14
CA PRO A 303 -5.06 -7.20 -6.06
C PRO A 303 -5.96 -8.40 -6.32
N SER A 304 -5.43 -9.64 -6.24
CA SER A 304 -6.19 -10.88 -6.37
C SER A 304 -7.35 -11.00 -5.38
N LEU A 305 -7.21 -10.42 -4.17
CA LEU A 305 -8.31 -10.36 -3.20
C LEU A 305 -9.55 -9.68 -3.76
N ARG A 306 -9.39 -8.66 -4.61
CA ARG A 306 -10.51 -7.90 -5.20
C ARG A 306 -11.43 -8.77 -6.06
N GLU A 307 -10.90 -9.89 -6.59
CA GLU A 307 -11.67 -10.82 -7.44
C GLU A 307 -12.63 -11.64 -6.60
N ILE A 308 -12.23 -12.06 -5.41
CA ILE A 308 -13.02 -12.93 -4.53
C ILE A 308 -13.90 -12.15 -3.52
N MET A 309 -13.52 -10.93 -3.17
CA MET A 309 -14.23 -10.12 -2.17
C MET A 309 -15.66 -9.77 -2.58
N PRO A 310 -16.62 -9.87 -1.66
CA PRO A 310 -17.96 -9.31 -1.83
C PRO A 310 -17.96 -7.79 -1.76
N GLY A 311 -18.92 -7.14 -2.41
CA GLY A 311 -19.03 -5.70 -2.45
C GLY A 311 -18.11 -5.04 -3.48
N LEU A 312 -17.81 -3.75 -3.30
CA LEU A 312 -17.06 -2.93 -4.26
C LEU A 312 -15.76 -2.42 -3.64
N PHE A 313 -14.63 -2.67 -4.32
CA PHE A 313 -13.37 -1.99 -4.01
C PHE A 313 -13.45 -0.50 -4.37
N LEU A 314 -13.27 0.38 -3.38
CA LEU A 314 -13.42 1.83 -3.56
C LEU A 314 -12.22 2.53 -4.21
N GLY A 315 -11.14 1.79 -4.46
CA GLY A 315 -9.95 2.29 -5.16
C GLY A 315 -8.77 2.56 -4.24
N GLU A 316 -7.62 2.81 -4.86
CA GLU A 316 -6.35 3.07 -4.18
C GLU A 316 -6.19 4.55 -3.79
N ASP A 317 -6.83 5.44 -4.55
CA ASP A 317 -6.76 6.88 -4.32
C ASP A 317 -8.00 7.39 -3.59
N PHE A 318 -7.77 8.02 -2.45
CA PHE A 318 -8.82 8.64 -1.63
C PHE A 318 -9.66 9.69 -2.38
N LYS A 319 -9.10 10.32 -3.42
CA LYS A 319 -9.83 11.28 -4.28
C LYS A 319 -11.02 10.65 -4.99
N ASN A 320 -10.94 9.34 -5.27
CA ASN A 320 -11.97 8.61 -6.00
C ASN A 320 -13.05 8.02 -5.09
N ILE A 321 -12.89 8.04 -3.77
CA ILE A 321 -13.84 7.43 -2.84
C ILE A 321 -15.21 8.11 -2.91
N ALA A 322 -15.25 9.43 -2.78
CA ALA A 322 -16.54 10.14 -2.78
C ALA A 322 -17.31 10.03 -4.10
N PRO A 323 -16.70 10.17 -5.30
CA PRO A 323 -17.36 9.87 -6.57
C PRO A 323 -17.89 8.43 -6.65
N ARG A 324 -17.11 7.42 -6.24
CA ARG A 324 -17.56 6.03 -6.25
C ARG A 324 -18.70 5.74 -5.29
N VAL A 325 -18.65 6.32 -4.10
CA VAL A 325 -19.77 6.25 -3.14
C VAL A 325 -21.03 6.88 -3.73
N GLU A 326 -20.91 8.01 -4.41
CA GLU A 326 -22.05 8.65 -5.08
C GLU A 326 -22.63 7.77 -6.20
N GLU A 327 -21.80 7.07 -6.97
CA GLU A 327 -22.23 6.09 -7.96
C GLU A 327 -22.99 4.93 -7.32
N VAL A 328 -22.47 4.34 -6.24
CA VAL A 328 -23.11 3.26 -5.49
C VAL A 328 -24.47 3.70 -4.90
N LEU A 329 -24.56 4.92 -4.39
CA LEU A 329 -25.84 5.42 -3.83
C LEU A 329 -26.91 5.66 -4.92
N LYS A 330 -26.50 5.85 -6.20
CA LYS A 330 -27.40 5.94 -7.36
C LYS A 330 -27.76 4.55 -7.90
N ASP A 331 -26.78 3.67 -8.03
CA ASP A 331 -26.92 2.28 -8.44
C ASP A 331 -26.10 1.36 -7.49
N PRO A 332 -26.76 0.68 -6.54
CA PRO A 332 -26.07 -0.17 -5.58
C PRO A 332 -25.55 -1.50 -6.17
N SER A 333 -25.94 -1.87 -7.39
CA SER A 333 -25.62 -3.17 -7.99
C SER A 333 -24.16 -3.57 -7.93
N PRO A 334 -23.15 -2.69 -8.22
CA PRO A 334 -21.75 -3.04 -8.10
C PRO A 334 -21.31 -3.37 -6.68
N ALA A 335 -21.90 -2.72 -5.67
CA ALA A 335 -21.60 -2.92 -4.25
C ALA A 335 -22.37 -4.07 -3.60
N LEU A 336 -23.21 -4.75 -4.39
CA LEU A 336 -23.93 -5.99 -4.05
C LEU A 336 -23.31 -7.22 -4.71
N LYS A 337 -22.05 -7.15 -5.17
CA LYS A 337 -21.29 -8.28 -5.67
C LYS A 337 -21.18 -9.34 -4.58
N LYS A 338 -21.62 -10.56 -4.88
CA LYS A 338 -21.54 -11.70 -3.95
C LYS A 338 -20.10 -12.19 -3.79
N LYS A 339 -19.82 -12.79 -2.65
CA LYS A 339 -18.52 -13.42 -2.39
C LYS A 339 -18.28 -14.63 -3.29
N ALA A 340 -17.01 -14.92 -3.61
CA ALA A 340 -16.64 -16.17 -4.25
C ALA A 340 -16.86 -17.35 -3.31
N GLY A 341 -17.13 -18.53 -3.87
CA GLY A 341 -17.18 -19.76 -3.08
C GLY A 341 -15.80 -20.15 -2.58
N VAL A 342 -15.72 -20.57 -1.33
CA VAL A 342 -14.49 -21.17 -0.77
C VAL A 342 -14.42 -22.62 -1.20
N PRO A 343 -13.28 -23.12 -1.73
CA PRO A 343 -13.15 -24.53 -2.14
C PRO A 343 -13.37 -25.51 -0.98
N ASP A 344 -13.87 -26.69 -1.31
CA ASP A 344 -14.13 -27.74 -0.33
C ASP A 344 -12.85 -28.09 0.46
N GLY A 345 -13.01 -28.30 1.75
CA GLY A 345 -11.92 -28.67 2.65
C GLY A 345 -11.15 -27.51 3.30
N TYR A 346 -11.16 -26.31 2.69
CA TYR A 346 -10.45 -25.16 3.25
C TYR A 346 -11.00 -24.71 4.60
N LEU A 347 -12.32 -24.55 4.72
CA LEU A 347 -12.96 -24.12 5.97
C LEU A 347 -12.81 -25.17 7.08
N SER A 348 -12.98 -26.46 6.75
CA SER A 348 -12.77 -27.54 7.73
C SER A 348 -11.31 -27.62 8.20
N LEU A 349 -10.36 -27.35 7.31
CA LEU A 349 -8.94 -27.29 7.65
C LEU A 349 -8.63 -26.06 8.52
N ARG A 350 -9.21 -24.89 8.18
CA ARG A 350 -9.11 -23.69 9.02
C ARG A 350 -9.58 -23.98 10.46
N ASP A 351 -10.76 -24.58 10.60
CA ASP A 351 -11.33 -24.90 11.91
C ASP A 351 -10.44 -25.90 12.68
N ALA A 352 -9.89 -26.90 11.98
CA ALA A 352 -8.94 -27.84 12.59
C ALA A 352 -7.64 -27.17 13.03
N VAL A 353 -7.08 -26.23 12.23
CA VAL A 353 -5.90 -25.44 12.61
C VAL A 353 -6.21 -24.57 13.83
N ASP A 354 -7.36 -23.90 13.85
CA ASP A 354 -7.77 -23.02 14.95
C ASP A 354 -7.97 -23.80 16.26
N ASP A 355 -8.65 -24.94 16.21
CA ASP A 355 -8.84 -25.83 17.37
C ASP A 355 -7.52 -26.32 17.98
N HIS A 356 -6.47 -26.52 17.16
CA HIS A 356 -5.15 -26.99 17.58
C HIS A 356 -4.11 -25.88 17.70
N LEU A 357 -4.52 -24.62 17.50
CA LEU A 357 -3.62 -23.47 17.44
C LEU A 357 -2.71 -23.34 18.66
N GLY A 358 -3.26 -23.54 19.85
CA GLY A 358 -2.51 -23.48 21.11
C GLY A 358 -1.39 -24.52 21.22
N GLY A 359 -1.56 -25.70 20.63
CA GLY A 359 -0.54 -26.75 20.54
C GLY A 359 0.58 -26.35 19.57
N ILE A 360 0.18 -25.94 18.35
CA ILE A 360 1.09 -25.49 17.29
C ILE A 360 1.97 -24.32 17.78
N GLN A 361 1.36 -23.27 18.31
CA GLN A 361 2.06 -22.08 18.79
C GLN A 361 3.04 -22.39 19.92
N ARG A 362 2.66 -23.25 20.87
CA ARG A 362 3.52 -23.65 21.99
C ARG A 362 4.77 -24.36 21.51
N ARG A 363 4.65 -25.31 20.58
CA ARG A 363 5.79 -26.06 20.02
C ARG A 363 6.77 -25.15 19.30
N ILE A 364 6.26 -24.19 18.56
CA ILE A 364 7.07 -23.21 17.81
C ILE A 364 7.76 -22.28 18.81
N LYS A 365 7.05 -21.80 19.83
CA LYS A 365 7.62 -20.95 20.88
C LYS A 365 8.72 -21.65 21.66
N ASP A 366 8.48 -22.91 22.10
CA ASP A 366 9.48 -23.72 22.82
C ASP A 366 10.75 -23.95 21.99
N TRP A 367 10.62 -24.00 20.66
CA TRP A 367 11.77 -24.06 19.77
C TRP A 367 12.48 -22.71 19.70
N GLY A 368 11.78 -21.60 19.47
CA GLY A 368 12.34 -20.25 19.41
C GLY A 368 13.10 -19.87 20.69
N ASP A 369 12.55 -20.21 21.86
CA ASP A 369 13.20 -19.97 23.16
C ASP A 369 14.52 -20.73 23.30
N ARG A 370 14.62 -21.96 22.74
CA ARG A 370 15.85 -22.76 22.72
C ARG A 370 16.91 -22.23 21.78
N GLU A 371 16.50 -21.67 20.65
CA GLU A 371 17.41 -21.02 19.69
C GLU A 371 17.87 -19.64 20.18
N GLY A 372 17.25 -19.08 21.22
CA GLY A 372 17.63 -17.81 21.82
C GLY A 372 17.20 -16.58 21.02
N PHE A 373 16.14 -16.70 20.22
CA PHE A 373 15.59 -15.57 19.46
C PHE A 373 14.99 -14.51 20.39
N ASP A 374 15.03 -13.25 19.95
CA ASP A 374 14.35 -12.17 20.69
C ASP A 374 12.84 -12.45 20.78
N PRO A 375 12.28 -12.57 21.99
CA PRO A 375 10.89 -13.04 22.18
C PRO A 375 9.87 -12.16 21.48
N LEU A 376 10.04 -10.84 21.51
CA LEU A 376 9.08 -9.89 20.92
C LEU A 376 9.07 -9.98 19.39
N THR A 377 10.25 -10.04 18.78
CA THR A 377 10.41 -10.25 17.33
C THR A 377 9.81 -11.57 16.89
N PHE A 378 10.09 -12.64 17.64
CA PHE A 378 9.61 -13.96 17.35
C PHE A 378 8.09 -14.07 17.46
N GLU A 379 7.50 -13.57 18.57
CA GLU A 379 6.05 -13.56 18.77
C GLU A 379 5.32 -12.76 17.70
N THR A 380 5.87 -11.59 17.28
CA THR A 380 5.30 -10.78 16.21
C THR A 380 5.26 -11.54 14.88
N ALA A 381 6.37 -12.20 14.52
CA ALA A 381 6.48 -13.00 13.30
C ALA A 381 5.54 -14.22 13.33
N GLN A 382 5.51 -14.95 14.45
CA GLN A 382 4.65 -16.12 14.64
C GLN A 382 3.18 -15.75 14.56
N GLN A 383 2.75 -14.70 15.27
CA GLN A 383 1.37 -14.23 15.22
C GLN A 383 0.97 -13.87 13.79
N ARG A 384 1.79 -13.05 13.11
CA ARG A 384 1.51 -12.61 11.74
C ARG A 384 1.38 -13.77 10.76
N PHE A 385 2.28 -14.74 10.82
CA PHE A 385 2.25 -15.90 9.94
C PHE A 385 1.04 -16.81 10.21
N THR A 386 0.72 -17.03 11.47
CA THR A 386 -0.42 -17.84 11.88
C THR A 386 -1.75 -17.20 11.46
N GLU A 387 -1.92 -15.90 11.70
CA GLU A 387 -3.10 -15.16 11.27
C GLU A 387 -3.23 -15.17 9.75
N GLY A 388 -2.10 -15.04 9.02
CA GLY A 388 -2.05 -15.14 7.57
C GLY A 388 -2.47 -16.51 7.04
N LEU A 389 -2.05 -17.59 7.70
CA LEU A 389 -2.46 -18.96 7.36
C LEU A 389 -3.98 -19.15 7.54
N LEU A 390 -4.51 -18.79 8.71
CA LEU A 390 -5.95 -18.89 8.96
C LEU A 390 -6.77 -18.06 7.98
N ALA A 391 -6.31 -16.86 7.66
CA ALA A 391 -6.96 -15.98 6.68
C ALA A 391 -6.92 -16.55 5.26
N SER A 392 -5.79 -17.12 4.83
CA SER A 392 -5.65 -17.77 3.53
C SER A 392 -6.60 -18.95 3.38
N LEU A 393 -6.76 -19.72 4.45
CA LEU A 393 -7.74 -20.82 4.51
C LEU A 393 -9.17 -20.31 4.50
N ALA A 394 -9.49 -19.25 5.23
CA ALA A 394 -10.82 -18.64 5.25
C ALA A 394 -11.21 -18.06 3.88
N LEU A 395 -10.25 -17.52 3.13
CA LEU A 395 -10.45 -16.97 1.80
C LEU A 395 -10.38 -18.04 0.68
N GLY A 396 -9.95 -19.27 1.01
CA GLY A 396 -9.87 -20.39 0.08
C GLY A 396 -8.70 -20.33 -0.90
N ASP A 397 -7.62 -19.60 -0.55
CA ASP A 397 -6.44 -19.45 -1.41
C ASP A 397 -5.15 -19.42 -0.57
N LEU A 398 -4.43 -20.54 -0.55
CA LEU A 398 -3.11 -20.61 0.12
C LEU A 398 -2.00 -19.83 -0.62
N GLY A 399 -2.20 -19.43 -1.87
CA GLY A 399 -1.27 -18.53 -2.57
C GLY A 399 -1.14 -17.16 -1.89
N LEU A 400 -2.16 -16.72 -1.15
CA LEU A 400 -2.10 -15.50 -0.37
C LEU A 400 -1.07 -15.56 0.77
N LEU A 401 -0.76 -16.76 1.26
CA LEU A 401 0.23 -16.97 2.32
C LEU A 401 1.67 -16.65 1.87
N GLU A 402 1.96 -16.69 0.56
CA GLU A 402 3.28 -16.31 0.03
C GLU A 402 3.66 -14.86 0.37
N MET A 403 2.71 -13.94 0.27
CA MET A 403 2.96 -12.54 0.60
C MET A 403 3.12 -12.32 2.11
N GLU A 404 2.37 -13.06 2.92
CA GLU A 404 2.53 -13.04 4.39
C GLU A 404 3.87 -13.62 4.80
N TRP A 405 4.30 -14.72 4.17
CA TRP A 405 5.63 -15.28 4.41
C TRP A 405 6.75 -14.32 3.96
N ALA A 406 6.63 -13.73 2.79
CA ALA A 406 7.60 -12.75 2.32
C ALA A 406 7.74 -11.56 3.29
N TRP A 407 6.62 -11.11 3.87
CA TRP A 407 6.64 -10.06 4.89
C TRP A 407 7.34 -10.55 6.18
N VAL A 408 7.00 -11.73 6.68
CA VAL A 408 7.58 -12.33 7.89
C VAL A 408 9.09 -12.56 7.72
N ALA A 409 9.50 -13.16 6.62
CA ALA A 409 10.89 -13.41 6.31
C ALA A 409 11.71 -12.13 6.25
N GLY A 410 11.21 -11.09 5.56
CA GLY A 410 11.86 -9.79 5.50
C GLY A 410 11.91 -9.09 6.87
N PHE A 411 10.85 -9.18 7.68
CA PHE A 411 10.80 -8.65 9.04
C PHE A 411 11.85 -9.29 9.96
N LEU A 412 12.02 -10.61 9.87
CA LEU A 412 13.03 -11.36 10.63
C LEU A 412 14.44 -11.06 10.12
N SER A 413 14.65 -11.05 8.78
CA SER A 413 15.95 -10.73 8.18
C SER A 413 16.45 -9.33 8.55
N ASN A 414 15.56 -8.34 8.60
CA ASN A 414 15.89 -6.99 9.06
C ASN A 414 16.33 -6.94 10.53
N ARG A 415 16.09 -8.00 11.29
CA ARG A 415 16.51 -8.19 12.69
C ARG A 415 17.61 -9.21 12.87
N GLY A 416 18.33 -9.51 11.79
CA GLY A 416 19.55 -10.31 11.79
C GLY A 416 19.34 -11.81 11.68
N TRP A 417 18.13 -12.28 11.29
CA TRP A 417 17.93 -13.70 11.03
C TRP A 417 18.58 -14.08 9.69
N GLU A 418 19.36 -15.14 9.73
CA GLU A 418 19.95 -15.74 8.54
C GLU A 418 18.93 -16.62 7.80
N GLU A 419 19.15 -16.85 6.52
CA GLU A 419 18.29 -17.68 5.66
C GLU A 419 18.07 -19.09 6.23
N SER A 420 19.13 -19.71 6.81
CA SER A 420 19.05 -21.00 7.49
C SER A 420 18.09 -21.04 8.68
N ALA A 421 17.97 -19.91 9.40
CA ALA A 421 17.03 -19.79 10.52
C ALA A 421 15.59 -19.61 10.01
N LEU A 422 15.39 -18.92 8.88
CA LEU A 422 14.09 -18.79 8.22
C LEU A 422 13.59 -20.15 7.70
N ASP A 423 14.47 -20.92 7.05
CA ASP A 423 14.16 -22.29 6.63
C ASP A 423 13.79 -23.18 7.82
N SER A 424 14.55 -23.11 8.91
CA SER A 424 14.29 -23.84 10.14
C SER A 424 12.95 -23.46 10.78
N TYR A 425 12.56 -22.18 10.70
CA TYR A 425 11.26 -21.71 11.15
C TYR A 425 10.11 -22.37 10.37
N LEU A 426 10.18 -22.36 9.03
CA LEU A 426 9.17 -23.01 8.19
C LEU A 426 9.11 -24.52 8.42
N GLU A 427 10.28 -25.18 8.56
CA GLU A 427 10.35 -26.61 8.88
C GLU A 427 9.66 -26.93 10.20
N ARG A 428 9.93 -26.12 11.20
CA ARG A 428 9.35 -26.33 12.54
C ARG A 428 7.85 -26.05 12.56
N PHE A 429 7.42 -25.03 11.82
CA PHE A 429 6.00 -24.72 11.69
C PHE A 429 5.26 -25.88 11.00
N ASN A 430 5.78 -26.36 9.86
CA ASN A 430 5.21 -27.50 9.15
C ASN A 430 5.15 -28.77 10.03
N ALA A 431 6.26 -29.10 10.70
CA ALA A 431 6.30 -30.28 11.60
C ALA A 431 5.28 -30.15 12.74
N SER A 432 5.08 -28.95 13.28
CA SER A 432 4.09 -28.71 14.34
C SER A 432 2.66 -28.91 13.84
N LEU A 433 2.37 -28.55 12.59
CA LEU A 433 1.08 -28.81 11.94
C LEU A 433 0.86 -30.31 11.70
N GLU A 434 1.88 -31.01 11.19
CA GLU A 434 1.79 -32.47 10.96
C GLU A 434 1.61 -33.26 12.26
N GLU A 435 2.27 -32.85 13.35
CA GLU A 435 2.15 -33.47 14.67
C GLU A 435 0.76 -33.27 15.29
N GLU A 436 0.13 -32.12 15.11
CA GLU A 436 -1.19 -31.81 15.67
C GLU A 436 -2.37 -32.27 14.81
N LEU A 437 -2.25 -32.19 13.48
CA LEU A 437 -3.36 -32.42 12.54
C LEU A 437 -3.22 -33.72 11.76
N GLY A 438 -2.05 -34.35 11.72
CA GLY A 438 -1.79 -35.55 10.95
C GLY A 438 -2.08 -35.37 9.46
N SER A 439 -2.84 -36.29 8.87
CA SER A 439 -3.16 -36.24 7.44
C SER A 439 -4.07 -35.07 7.03
N GLN A 440 -4.73 -34.40 7.96
CA GLN A 440 -5.54 -33.21 7.65
C GLN A 440 -4.67 -32.02 7.24
N ALA A 441 -3.40 -31.96 7.68
CA ALA A 441 -2.48 -30.91 7.30
C ALA A 441 -1.99 -30.98 5.84
N GLN A 442 -2.32 -32.03 5.08
CA GLN A 442 -1.71 -32.33 3.76
C GLN A 442 -1.69 -31.12 2.80
N LEU A 443 -2.79 -30.39 2.68
CA LEU A 443 -2.89 -29.23 1.82
C LEU A 443 -1.88 -28.13 2.19
N ILE A 444 -1.69 -27.87 3.49
CA ILE A 444 -0.75 -26.87 3.99
C ILE A 444 0.69 -27.40 3.85
N THR A 445 0.92 -28.67 4.16
CA THR A 445 2.28 -29.26 4.07
C THR A 445 2.77 -29.32 2.62
N ASP A 446 1.90 -29.49 1.64
CA ASP A 446 2.25 -29.43 0.23
C ASP A 446 2.66 -28.00 -0.17
N TRP A 447 1.97 -26.98 0.31
CA TRP A 447 2.39 -25.58 0.13
C TRP A 447 3.81 -25.33 0.68
N PHE A 448 4.14 -25.83 1.88
CA PHE A 448 5.49 -25.71 2.45
C PHE A 448 6.56 -26.39 1.61
N LYS A 449 6.26 -27.53 0.96
CA LYS A 449 7.20 -28.22 0.06
C LYS A 449 7.47 -27.40 -1.19
N ASP A 450 6.44 -26.78 -1.77
CA ASP A 450 6.55 -25.96 -2.97
C ASP A 450 7.38 -24.70 -2.71
N GLN A 451 7.21 -24.03 -1.56
CA GLN A 451 8.03 -22.88 -1.16
C GLN A 451 9.52 -23.22 -1.08
N ARG A 452 9.87 -24.38 -0.56
CA ARG A 452 11.27 -24.84 -0.47
C ARG A 452 11.89 -25.16 -1.83
N SER A 453 11.11 -25.69 -2.75
CA SER A 453 11.58 -25.98 -4.10
C SER A 453 11.92 -24.69 -4.85
N SER A 454 11.08 -23.67 -4.70
CA SER A 454 11.25 -22.36 -5.35
C SER A 454 12.46 -21.58 -4.83
N ASN A 455 12.82 -21.72 -3.54
CA ASN A 455 13.98 -21.05 -2.94
C ASN A 455 15.33 -21.71 -3.31
N ARG A 456 15.35 -22.98 -3.77
CA ARG A 456 16.58 -23.67 -4.16
C ARG A 456 16.99 -23.45 -5.62
N ASP A 457 16.07 -23.01 -6.47
CA ASP A 457 16.28 -22.82 -7.92
C ASP A 457 16.51 -21.32 -8.29
N GLY A 458 16.55 -20.38 -7.36
CA GLY A 458 16.77 -18.94 -7.52
C GLY A 458 18.09 -18.47 -6.94
#